data_247d4cacce80d7de8a2938836e2c2142
#
_entry.id   247d4cacce80d7de8a2938836e2c2142
#
_cell.length_a   1.000
_cell.length_b   1.000
_cell.length_c   1.000
_cell.angle_alpha   90.00
_cell.angle_beta   90.00
_cell.angle_gamma   90.00
#
_symmetry.space_group_name_H-M   'P 1'
#
loop_
_entity.id
_entity.type
_entity.pdbx_description
1 polymer ?
#
loop_
_entity_poly.entity_id
_entity_poly.type
_entity_poly.pdbx_seq_one_letter_code
_entity_poly.pdbx_strand_id
1 'polypeptide(L)'
;MEDRAVLFHGGEASRALDDDNLLREILVRVGFPTTLVCAALVCKRWYHHASEPAFLRRFRKLNPPRLLGFYLDYGSYSVPTTPCFVPMPLQAPELAAVVRRMSSYSFSHHDLVRIENCQNGIISTSLFSYKSGRSEGMHSPLCPERDTLLPRPRIKDQDRVYYHQILAREKDEFECVML
;
A
#
# COMPACT_ATOMS: atom_id res chain seq x y z
N MET A 1 -38.18 22.22 37.12
CA MET A 1 -37.55 21.67 35.92
C MET A 1 -36.21 22.33 35.83
N GLU A 2 -35.19 21.67 36.41
CA GLU A 2 -33.82 22.19 36.42
C GLU A 2 -33.09 21.69 35.17
N ASP A 3 -32.71 22.66 34.37
CA ASP A 3 -31.93 22.45 33.16
C ASP A 3 -30.47 22.19 33.57
N ARG A 4 -30.06 20.92 33.56
CA ARG A 4 -28.71 20.49 33.93
C ARG A 4 -27.83 20.65 32.71
N ALA A 5 -27.28 21.87 32.56
CA ALA A 5 -26.23 22.15 31.59
C ALA A 5 -25.02 21.24 31.87
N VAL A 6 -24.78 20.30 30.97
CA VAL A 6 -23.57 19.47 30.96
C VAL A 6 -22.42 20.38 30.56
N LEU A 7 -21.70 20.90 31.55
CA LEU A 7 -20.42 21.59 31.37
C LEU A 7 -19.39 20.57 30.80
N PHE A 8 -19.16 20.64 29.52
CA PHE A 8 -18.04 19.93 28.87
C PHE A 8 -16.76 20.42 29.52
N HIS A 9 -16.04 19.52 30.19
CA HIS A 9 -14.70 19.74 30.75
C HIS A 9 -13.67 19.82 29.65
N GLY A 10 -13.72 20.83 28.79
CA GLY A 10 -12.73 21.04 27.71
C GLY A 10 -11.30 21.32 28.20
N GLY A 11 -11.13 21.65 29.50
CA GLY A 11 -9.82 22.02 30.04
C GLY A 11 -8.84 20.86 30.25
N GLU A 12 -9.35 19.66 30.60
CA GLU A 12 -8.47 18.50 30.88
C GLU A 12 -7.96 17.85 29.61
N ALA A 13 -8.81 17.70 28.60
CA ALA A 13 -8.41 17.18 27.29
C ALA A 13 -7.39 18.10 26.60
N SER A 14 -7.56 19.42 26.72
CA SER A 14 -6.59 20.39 26.19
C SER A 14 -5.23 20.27 26.86
N ARG A 15 -5.18 20.15 28.20
CA ARG A 15 -3.92 19.97 28.95
C ARG A 15 -3.20 18.67 28.59
N ALA A 16 -3.95 17.57 28.38
CA ALA A 16 -3.37 16.29 27.96
C ALA A 16 -2.74 16.38 26.56
N LEU A 17 -3.35 17.15 25.67
CA LEU A 17 -2.81 17.37 24.32
C LEU A 17 -1.66 18.38 24.30
N ASP A 18 -1.49 19.18 25.36
CA ASP A 18 -0.37 20.12 25.52
C ASP A 18 0.92 19.43 26.00
N ASP A 19 0.82 18.26 26.65
CA ASP A 19 1.98 17.45 27.04
C ASP A 19 2.45 16.60 25.86
N ASP A 20 3.73 16.75 25.47
CA ASP A 20 4.34 16.04 24.35
C ASP A 20 4.41 14.52 24.55
N ASN A 21 4.59 14.05 25.79
CA ASN A 21 4.65 12.62 26.07
C ASN A 21 3.26 11.99 25.96
N LEU A 22 2.24 12.66 26.50
CA LEU A 22 0.86 12.21 26.39
C LEU A 22 0.37 12.26 24.93
N LEU A 23 0.73 13.31 24.19
CA LEU A 23 0.43 13.40 22.77
C LEU A 23 1.02 12.22 21.99
N ARG A 24 2.29 11.89 22.22
CA ARG A 24 2.95 10.73 21.58
C ARG A 24 2.27 9.40 21.94
N GLU A 25 1.87 9.22 23.20
CA GLU A 25 1.14 8.02 23.62
C GLU A 25 -0.24 7.91 22.98
N ILE A 26 -0.93 9.02 22.77
CA ILE A 26 -2.20 9.08 22.05
C ILE A 26 -1.98 8.73 20.57
N LEU A 27 -1.03 9.40 19.92
CA LEU A 27 -0.74 9.20 18.49
C LEU A 27 -0.30 7.76 18.17
N VAL A 28 0.44 7.11 19.04
CA VAL A 28 0.90 5.72 18.81
C VAL A 28 -0.25 4.71 18.87
N ARG A 29 -1.36 5.06 19.55
CA ARG A 29 -2.54 4.19 19.73
C ARG A 29 -3.62 4.37 18.66
N VAL A 30 -3.45 5.28 17.69
CA VAL A 30 -4.47 5.50 16.64
C VAL A 30 -4.69 4.28 15.72
N GLY A 31 -3.85 3.28 15.79
CA GLY A 31 -4.06 1.95 15.19
C GLY A 31 -3.87 1.86 13.68
N PHE A 32 -4.06 2.94 12.93
CA PHE A 32 -3.95 2.95 11.46
C PHE A 32 -3.04 4.07 10.95
N PRO A 33 -2.20 3.79 9.93
CA PRO A 33 -1.36 4.80 9.30
C PRO A 33 -2.16 5.97 8.73
N THR A 34 -3.32 5.73 8.15
CA THR A 34 -4.22 6.77 7.62
C THR A 34 -4.69 7.71 8.71
N THR A 35 -5.09 7.18 9.88
CA THR A 35 -5.50 7.99 11.03
C THR A 35 -4.32 8.80 11.58
N LEU A 36 -3.12 8.20 11.60
CA LEU A 36 -1.90 8.92 11.99
C LEU A 36 -1.60 10.09 11.05
N VAL A 37 -1.75 9.88 9.73
CA VAL A 37 -1.60 10.97 8.74
C VAL A 37 -2.64 12.06 8.97
N CYS A 38 -3.91 11.72 9.18
CA CYS A 38 -4.95 12.71 9.50
C CYS A 38 -4.62 13.49 10.78
N ALA A 39 -4.14 12.79 11.82
CA ALA A 39 -3.71 13.43 13.06
C ALA A 39 -2.51 14.39 12.84
N ALA A 40 -1.53 13.99 12.01
CA ALA A 40 -0.39 14.82 11.68
C ALA A 40 -0.76 16.11 10.93
N LEU A 41 -1.90 16.15 10.25
CA LEU A 41 -2.39 17.34 9.53
C LEU A 41 -3.08 18.36 10.45
N VAL A 42 -3.32 18.04 11.73
CA VAL A 42 -3.99 18.95 12.68
C VAL A 42 -3.15 20.22 12.93
N CYS A 43 -1.86 20.06 13.20
CA CYS A 43 -0.96 21.19 13.37
C CYS A 43 0.52 20.76 13.23
N LYS A 44 1.42 21.75 13.11
CA LYS A 44 2.88 21.54 12.97
C LYS A 44 3.47 20.70 14.12
N ARG A 45 3.00 20.87 15.35
CA ARG A 45 3.46 20.13 16.52
C ARG A 45 3.13 18.64 16.39
N TRP A 46 1.89 18.30 16.02
CA TRP A 46 1.46 16.93 15.79
C TRP A 46 2.21 16.28 14.63
N TYR A 47 2.40 17.05 13.54
CA TYR A 47 3.21 16.59 12.41
C TYR A 47 4.64 16.26 12.84
N HIS A 48 5.29 17.14 13.64
CA HIS A 48 6.64 16.93 14.13
C HIS A 48 6.76 15.61 14.91
N HIS A 49 5.86 15.37 15.87
CA HIS A 49 5.87 14.12 16.65
C HIS A 49 5.54 12.89 15.79
N ALA A 50 4.56 12.97 14.90
CA ALA A 50 4.16 11.86 14.05
C ALA A 50 5.20 11.49 12.99
N SER A 51 6.04 12.45 12.55
CA SER A 51 7.07 12.24 11.53
C SER A 51 8.44 11.83 12.11
N GLU A 52 8.62 11.87 13.42
CA GLU A 52 9.89 11.51 14.06
C GLU A 52 10.25 10.04 13.79
N PRO A 53 11.48 9.73 13.31
CA PRO A 53 11.86 8.36 12.95
C PRO A 53 11.73 7.35 14.11
N ALA A 54 12.03 7.77 15.34
CA ALA A 54 11.89 6.91 16.52
C ALA A 54 10.42 6.58 16.81
N PHE A 55 9.54 7.58 16.69
CA PHE A 55 8.10 7.40 16.82
C PHE A 55 7.55 6.45 15.74
N LEU A 56 7.92 6.66 14.48
CA LEU A 56 7.46 5.82 13.36
C LEU A 56 7.91 4.36 13.51
N ARG A 57 9.12 4.10 14.01
CA ARG A 57 9.57 2.73 14.33
C ARG A 57 8.70 2.11 15.42
N ARG A 58 8.41 2.85 16.50
CA ARG A 58 7.53 2.38 17.59
C ARG A 58 6.10 2.13 17.09
N PHE A 59 5.57 3.04 16.29
CA PHE A 59 4.24 2.92 15.70
C PHE A 59 4.11 1.66 14.83
N ARG A 60 5.08 1.41 13.93
CA ARG A 60 5.09 0.20 13.08
C ARG A 60 5.20 -1.09 13.90
N LYS A 61 5.96 -1.08 14.99
CA LYS A 61 6.07 -2.24 15.87
C LYS A 61 4.74 -2.56 16.58
N LEU A 62 3.99 -1.54 16.99
CA LEU A 62 2.70 -1.71 17.66
C LEU A 62 1.55 -1.93 16.69
N ASN A 63 1.69 -1.44 15.46
CA ASN A 63 0.70 -1.54 14.39
C ASN A 63 1.31 -2.26 13.18
N PRO A 64 1.54 -3.59 13.28
CA PRO A 64 2.14 -4.35 12.19
C PRO A 64 1.27 -4.29 10.94
N PRO A 65 1.87 -4.47 9.74
CA PRO A 65 1.13 -4.53 8.49
C PRO A 65 0.02 -5.56 8.56
N ARG A 66 -1.16 -5.21 8.05
CA ARG A 66 -2.32 -6.10 7.97
C ARG A 66 -2.46 -6.62 6.55
N LEU A 67 -2.73 -7.91 6.43
CA LEU A 67 -3.07 -8.51 5.15
C LEU A 67 -4.47 -8.01 4.75
N LEU A 68 -4.54 -7.27 3.65
CA LEU A 68 -5.81 -6.73 3.12
C LEU A 68 -6.56 -7.76 2.28
N GLY A 69 -5.84 -8.63 1.61
CA GLY A 69 -6.35 -9.64 0.70
C GLY A 69 -5.21 -10.26 -0.10
N PHE A 70 -5.56 -11.00 -1.12
CA PHE A 70 -4.61 -11.64 -2.03
C PHE A 70 -5.14 -11.56 -3.46
N TYR A 71 -4.24 -11.60 -4.41
CA TYR A 71 -4.59 -11.72 -5.82
C TYR A 71 -4.66 -13.18 -6.21
N LEU A 72 -5.76 -13.56 -6.86
CA LEU A 72 -5.89 -14.88 -7.50
C LEU A 72 -5.60 -14.72 -8.99
N ASP A 73 -4.63 -15.49 -9.44
CA ASP A 73 -4.30 -15.65 -10.84
C ASP A 73 -4.74 -17.06 -11.28
N TYR A 74 -5.84 -17.13 -12.03
CA TYR A 74 -6.35 -18.39 -12.57
C TYR A 74 -5.77 -18.72 -13.95
N GLY A 75 -4.73 -17.99 -14.38
CA GLY A 75 -4.21 -18.01 -15.73
C GLY A 75 -3.73 -19.38 -16.18
N SER A 76 -4.41 -19.92 -17.19
CA SER A 76 -3.84 -20.93 -18.09
C SER A 76 -3.34 -20.21 -19.35
N TYR A 77 -2.26 -20.71 -19.94
CA TYR A 77 -1.74 -20.16 -21.20
C TYR A 77 -2.75 -20.19 -22.36
N SER A 78 -3.83 -20.94 -22.21
CA SER A 78 -4.89 -21.13 -23.22
C SER A 78 -6.12 -20.23 -23.00
N VAL A 79 -6.27 -19.63 -21.81
CA VAL A 79 -7.42 -18.80 -21.49
C VAL A 79 -6.93 -17.46 -20.94
N PRO A 80 -7.19 -16.34 -21.62
CA PRO A 80 -6.87 -15.02 -21.11
C PRO A 80 -7.60 -14.79 -19.80
N THR A 81 -6.87 -14.55 -18.73
CA THR A 81 -7.46 -14.23 -17.43
C THR A 81 -6.72 -13.05 -16.83
N THR A 82 -7.48 -12.22 -16.13
CA THR A 82 -6.93 -11.10 -15.38
C THR A 82 -6.96 -11.46 -13.90
N PRO A 83 -5.86 -11.29 -13.17
CA PRO A 83 -5.84 -11.54 -11.74
C PRO A 83 -6.92 -10.72 -11.02
N CYS A 84 -7.60 -11.32 -10.06
CA CYS A 84 -8.61 -10.65 -9.26
C CYS A 84 -8.16 -10.52 -7.80
N PHE A 85 -8.47 -9.38 -7.19
CA PHE A 85 -8.22 -9.17 -5.77
C PHE A 85 -9.35 -9.78 -4.94
N VAL A 86 -8.97 -10.65 -4.00
CA VAL A 86 -9.88 -11.25 -3.02
C VAL A 86 -9.58 -10.67 -1.65
N PRO A 87 -10.48 -9.85 -1.09
CA PRO A 87 -10.27 -9.27 0.22
C PRO A 87 -10.32 -10.33 1.33
N MET A 88 -9.53 -10.12 2.38
CA MET A 88 -9.67 -10.90 3.62
C MET A 88 -11.05 -10.65 4.24
N PRO A 89 -11.71 -11.67 4.79
CA PRO A 89 -12.92 -11.49 5.58
C PRO A 89 -12.60 -10.67 6.85
N LEU A 90 -13.60 -10.00 7.41
CA LEU A 90 -13.50 -9.25 8.68
C LEU A 90 -12.48 -8.10 8.65
N GLN A 91 -12.47 -7.34 7.57
CA GLN A 91 -11.70 -6.11 7.52
C GLN A 91 -12.26 -5.04 8.47
N ALA A 92 -11.35 -4.29 9.08
CA ALA A 92 -11.73 -3.12 9.86
C ALA A 92 -12.42 -2.07 8.94
N PRO A 93 -13.51 -1.41 9.40
CA PRO A 93 -14.26 -0.43 8.59
C PRO A 93 -13.38 0.66 7.98
N GLU A 94 -12.33 1.07 8.69
CA GLU A 94 -11.36 2.08 8.27
C GLU A 94 -10.58 1.68 7.01
N LEU A 95 -10.48 0.38 6.75
CA LEU A 95 -9.80 -0.17 5.57
C LEU A 95 -10.72 -0.37 4.38
N ALA A 96 -12.04 -0.17 4.53
CA ALA A 96 -13.02 -0.44 3.48
C ALA A 96 -12.75 0.35 2.19
N ALA A 97 -12.31 1.61 2.30
CA ALA A 97 -11.96 2.42 1.14
C ALA A 97 -10.73 1.89 0.41
N VAL A 98 -9.71 1.43 1.16
CA VAL A 98 -8.47 0.85 0.63
C VAL A 98 -8.78 -0.47 -0.09
N VAL A 99 -9.54 -1.36 0.56
CA VAL A 99 -9.97 -2.65 0.00
C VAL A 99 -10.77 -2.44 -1.29
N ARG A 100 -11.70 -1.48 -1.30
CA ARG A 100 -12.49 -1.15 -2.50
C ARG A 100 -11.58 -0.70 -3.65
N ARG A 101 -10.58 0.15 -3.35
CA ARG A 101 -9.62 0.61 -4.37
C ARG A 101 -8.79 -0.54 -4.93
N MET A 102 -8.31 -1.46 -4.07
CA MET A 102 -7.62 -2.67 -4.50
C MET A 102 -8.50 -3.56 -5.37
N SER A 103 -9.78 -3.74 -5.00
CA SER A 103 -10.73 -4.57 -5.75
C SER A 103 -11.14 -3.96 -7.09
N SER A 104 -11.12 -2.64 -7.21
CA SER A 104 -11.44 -1.94 -8.47
C SER A 104 -10.24 -1.77 -9.40
N TYR A 105 -9.04 -2.11 -8.93
CA TYR A 105 -7.84 -1.99 -9.76
C TYR A 105 -7.87 -3.01 -10.90
N SER A 106 -7.55 -2.57 -12.10
CA SER A 106 -7.47 -3.39 -13.31
C SER A 106 -6.07 -3.32 -13.90
N PHE A 107 -5.50 -4.45 -14.23
CA PHE A 107 -4.23 -4.57 -14.97
C PHE A 107 -4.41 -4.28 -16.47
N SER A 108 -5.08 -3.21 -16.80
CA SER A 108 -5.68 -2.88 -18.09
C SER A 108 -4.81 -3.12 -19.34
N HIS A 109 -5.50 -3.49 -20.44
CA HIS A 109 -5.03 -3.54 -21.82
C HIS A 109 -4.09 -4.67 -22.25
N HIS A 110 -3.90 -5.72 -21.44
CA HIS A 110 -3.16 -6.89 -21.83
C HIS A 110 -4.07 -8.12 -21.92
N ASP A 111 -3.79 -8.98 -22.90
CA ASP A 111 -4.61 -10.19 -23.14
C ASP A 111 -4.39 -11.24 -22.05
N LEU A 112 -3.18 -11.27 -21.47
CA LEU A 112 -2.83 -12.13 -20.36
C LEU A 112 -1.94 -11.37 -19.38
N VAL A 113 -2.29 -11.45 -18.11
CA VAL A 113 -1.52 -10.88 -16.99
C VAL A 113 -1.18 -11.97 -16.00
N ARG A 114 0.09 -12.15 -15.71
CA ARG A 114 0.58 -13.08 -14.69
C ARG A 114 1.28 -12.31 -13.58
N ILE A 115 0.89 -12.55 -12.34
CA ILE A 115 1.57 -11.98 -11.17
C ILE A 115 2.82 -12.81 -10.89
N GLU A 116 3.99 -12.16 -10.88
CA GLU A 116 5.28 -12.77 -10.54
C GLU A 116 5.62 -12.55 -9.07
N ASN A 117 5.33 -11.36 -8.54
CA ASN A 117 5.59 -11.03 -7.14
C ASN A 117 4.65 -9.94 -6.64
N CYS A 118 4.46 -9.90 -5.31
CA CYS A 118 3.73 -8.81 -4.63
C CYS A 118 4.48 -8.47 -3.33
N GLN A 119 5.07 -7.30 -3.28
CA GLN A 119 5.83 -6.85 -2.12
C GLN A 119 5.59 -5.35 -1.85
N ASN A 120 5.36 -5.01 -0.59
CA ASN A 120 5.13 -3.62 -0.16
C ASN A 120 4.03 -2.88 -0.92
N GLY A 121 2.99 -3.59 -1.38
CA GLY A 121 1.88 -3.01 -2.15
C GLY A 121 2.20 -2.77 -3.62
N ILE A 122 3.38 -3.20 -4.09
CA ILE A 122 3.79 -3.19 -5.49
C ILE A 122 3.68 -4.61 -6.04
N ILE A 123 3.10 -4.73 -7.22
CA ILE A 123 2.88 -5.99 -7.92
C ILE A 123 3.72 -6.00 -9.18
N SER A 124 4.62 -6.96 -9.30
CA SER A 124 5.33 -7.21 -10.56
C SER A 124 4.58 -8.23 -11.39
N THR A 125 4.48 -7.97 -12.69
CA THR A 125 3.71 -8.81 -13.61
C THR A 125 4.46 -9.09 -14.89
N SER A 126 4.26 -10.29 -15.44
CA SER A 126 4.44 -10.57 -16.84
C SER A 126 3.15 -10.30 -17.60
N LEU A 127 3.25 -9.46 -18.60
CA LEU A 127 2.14 -9.01 -19.44
C LEU A 127 2.32 -9.59 -20.84
N PHE A 128 1.26 -10.11 -21.42
CA PHE A 128 1.27 -10.56 -22.80
C PHE A 128 0.16 -9.91 -23.59
N SER A 129 0.50 -9.48 -24.80
CA SER A 129 -0.49 -9.00 -25.78
C SER A 129 -0.21 -9.65 -27.13
N TYR A 130 -1.27 -10.08 -27.81
CA TYR A 130 -1.17 -10.61 -29.17
C TYR A 130 -0.58 -9.62 -30.18
N LYS A 131 -0.68 -8.32 -29.89
CA LYS A 131 -0.15 -7.26 -30.76
C LYS A 131 1.30 -6.90 -30.47
N SER A 132 1.65 -6.75 -29.19
CA SER A 132 2.96 -6.23 -28.77
C SER A 132 3.90 -7.29 -28.19
N GLY A 133 3.41 -8.53 -28.00
CA GLY A 133 4.15 -9.63 -27.38
C GLY A 133 4.25 -9.50 -25.86
N ARG A 134 5.31 -10.08 -25.29
CA ARG A 134 5.55 -10.09 -23.83
C ARG A 134 6.20 -8.78 -23.39
N SER A 135 5.73 -8.24 -22.29
CA SER A 135 6.32 -7.12 -21.55
C SER A 135 6.22 -7.40 -20.05
N GLU A 136 6.82 -6.54 -19.25
CA GLU A 136 6.79 -6.64 -17.80
C GLU A 136 6.29 -5.33 -17.22
N GLY A 137 5.58 -5.41 -16.12
CA GLY A 137 5.00 -4.24 -15.48
C GLY A 137 5.22 -4.23 -13.98
N MET A 138 5.29 -3.02 -13.44
CA MET A 138 5.20 -2.73 -12.02
C MET A 138 3.91 -1.97 -11.79
N HIS A 139 3.07 -2.50 -10.92
CA HIS A 139 1.75 -1.97 -10.64
C HIS A 139 1.61 -1.58 -9.18
N SER A 140 1.00 -0.45 -8.94
CA SER A 140 0.67 0.05 -7.60
C SER A 140 -0.83 0.29 -7.49
N PRO A 141 -1.63 -0.72 -7.09
CA PRO A 141 -3.10 -0.60 -7.09
C PRO A 141 -3.64 0.56 -6.25
N LEU A 142 -2.90 1.01 -5.25
CA LEU A 142 -3.27 2.16 -4.42
C LEU A 142 -2.84 3.51 -5.04
N CYS A 143 -1.87 3.49 -5.96
CA CYS A 143 -1.32 4.66 -6.63
C CYS A 143 -1.10 4.34 -8.12
N PRO A 144 -2.18 4.15 -8.93
CA PRO A 144 -2.05 3.70 -10.33
C PRO A 144 -1.23 4.64 -11.22
N GLU A 145 -1.07 5.89 -10.81
CA GLU A 145 -0.19 6.87 -11.47
C GLU A 145 1.30 6.50 -11.41
N ARG A 146 1.67 5.54 -10.56
CA ARG A 146 3.03 4.98 -10.44
C ARG A 146 3.24 3.71 -11.24
N ASP A 147 2.22 3.26 -11.95
CA ASP A 147 2.33 2.07 -12.78
C ASP A 147 3.35 2.31 -13.90
N THR A 148 4.22 1.34 -14.11
CA THR A 148 5.31 1.46 -15.07
C THR A 148 5.46 0.17 -15.86
N LEU A 149 5.62 0.29 -17.18
CA LEU A 149 6.04 -0.82 -18.02
C LEU A 149 7.57 -0.83 -18.10
N LEU A 150 8.15 -1.98 -17.80
CA LEU A 150 9.60 -2.14 -17.88
C LEU A 150 10.02 -2.33 -19.33
N PRO A 151 11.08 -1.64 -19.78
CA PRO A 151 11.61 -1.83 -21.11
C PRO A 151 12.12 -3.26 -21.27
N ARG A 152 11.79 -3.86 -22.40
CA ARG A 152 12.29 -5.21 -22.73
C ARG A 152 13.81 -5.19 -22.88
N PRO A 153 14.56 -6.02 -22.15
CA PRO A 153 15.99 -6.14 -22.40
C PRO A 153 16.20 -6.66 -23.82
N ARG A 154 17.08 -5.99 -24.58
CA ARG A 154 17.47 -6.43 -25.94
C ARG A 154 18.44 -7.59 -25.80
N ILE A 155 17.92 -8.81 -25.74
CA ILE A 155 18.73 -10.02 -25.62
C ILE A 155 18.87 -10.63 -27.01
N LYS A 156 20.11 -10.93 -27.41
CA LYS A 156 20.43 -11.51 -28.73
C LYS A 156 20.17 -13.01 -28.79
N ASP A 157 20.00 -13.69 -27.68
CA ASP A 157 19.83 -15.15 -27.61
C ASP A 157 18.38 -15.51 -27.21
N GLN A 158 17.67 -16.20 -28.10
CA GLN A 158 16.27 -16.57 -27.95
C GLN A 158 16.03 -17.77 -26.99
N ASP A 159 17.08 -18.50 -26.60
CA ASP A 159 16.97 -19.79 -25.92
C ASP A 159 17.29 -19.77 -24.42
N ARG A 160 17.50 -18.62 -23.80
CA ARG A 160 17.79 -18.53 -22.37
C ARG A 160 16.58 -18.11 -21.57
N VAL A 161 16.20 -18.92 -20.61
CA VAL A 161 15.24 -18.54 -19.58
C VAL A 161 15.95 -17.60 -18.62
N TYR A 162 15.51 -16.33 -18.58
CA TYR A 162 16.06 -15.35 -17.67
C TYR A 162 15.16 -15.23 -16.46
N TYR A 163 15.76 -15.38 -15.29
CA TYR A 163 15.15 -14.99 -14.03
C TYR A 163 15.56 -13.56 -13.73
N HIS A 164 14.63 -12.71 -13.41
CA HIS A 164 14.91 -11.37 -12.90
C HIS A 164 14.22 -11.19 -11.56
N GLN A 165 14.92 -10.52 -10.68
CA GLN A 165 14.38 -10.12 -9.39
C GLN A 165 14.34 -8.60 -9.34
N ILE A 166 13.17 -8.05 -9.07
CA ILE A 166 13.00 -6.62 -8.89
C ILE A 166 13.27 -6.32 -7.43
N LEU A 167 14.31 -5.53 -7.19
CA LEU A 167 14.66 -5.04 -5.87
C LEU A 167 14.08 -3.65 -5.71
N ALA A 168 13.10 -3.49 -4.82
CA ALA A 168 12.58 -2.20 -4.43
C ALA A 168 13.52 -1.59 -3.37
N ARG A 169 14.16 -0.46 -3.68
CA ARG A 169 14.90 0.35 -2.71
C ARG A 169 13.96 1.30 -1.97
N GLU A 170 14.33 1.70 -0.73
CA GLU A 170 13.54 2.57 0.17
C GLU A 170 13.21 3.97 -0.39
N LYS A 171 13.75 4.36 -1.56
CA LYS A 171 13.61 5.69 -2.16
C LYS A 171 13.04 5.64 -3.57
N ASP A 172 11.91 4.96 -3.79
CA ASP A 172 11.19 4.94 -5.07
C ASP A 172 12.05 4.64 -6.33
N GLU A 173 13.31 4.21 -6.16
CA GLU A 173 14.20 3.78 -7.22
C GLU A 173 14.16 2.26 -7.32
N PHE A 174 13.80 1.76 -8.50
CA PHE A 174 13.76 0.33 -8.80
C PHE A 174 15.06 -0.06 -9.52
N GLU A 175 15.80 -0.99 -8.94
CA GLU A 175 16.87 -1.68 -9.65
C GLU A 175 16.34 -3.04 -10.12
N CYS A 176 16.39 -3.26 -11.42
CA CYS A 176 16.14 -4.56 -12.02
C CYS A 176 17.51 -5.27 -12.20
N VAL A 177 17.70 -6.34 -11.45
CA VAL A 177 18.89 -7.19 -11.61
C VAL A 177 18.48 -8.43 -12.40
N MET A 178 19.10 -8.64 -13.56
CA MET A 178 19.01 -9.91 -14.29
C MET A 178 20.09 -10.85 -13.78
N LEU A 179 19.68 -12.02 -13.38
CA LEU A 179 20.54 -13.14 -13.02
C LEU A 179 20.62 -14.13 -14.15
#